data_5399e8cfb479f87fbc1bdba7de5c7fc2
#
_entry.id   5399e8cfb479f87fbc1bdba7de5c7fc2
#
_cell.length_a   1.000
_cell.length_b   1.000
_cell.length_c   1.000
_cell.angle_alpha   90.00
_cell.angle_beta   90.00
_cell.angle_gamma   90.00
#
_symmetry.space_group_name_H-M   'P 1'
#
loop_
_entity.id
_entity.type
_entity.pdbx_description
1 polymer ?
#
loop_
_entity_poly.entity_id
_entity_poly.type
_entity_poly.pdbx_seq_one_letter_code
_entity_poly.pdbx_strand_id
1 'polypeptide(L)'
;LQDHQVFGDGVAVVTGAGAGIGSGIARRLGELGMHVVVTDISVSRAEKVTEEIRVKGGSAQAQVVDVSKFAELDQLANEVFEQHGEVRLLVNNAGIETLGLTWEIPAERWEATLNINIHGVVHGARAFLPNILKSGKEAWIANLASIGAFAAMPTQAGYTMSKHAVESFSECLHLELELVGAPIHVCSVLPGMLKTSIFEEEGGAGEPDGARRHRAKMRELMAKHGMDLDEGCRRIVEQIAEGNFWVSTQPEMTAQLIEARVEFLRSQLPPKLGEQARQLICD
;
A
#
# COMPACT_ATOMS: atom_id res chain seq x y z
N LEU A 1 -3.64 -20.52 -9.11
CA LEU A 1 -4.02 -20.90 -10.49
C LEU A 1 -4.81 -19.78 -11.20
N GLN A 2 -5.67 -19.04 -10.49
CA GLN A 2 -6.46 -17.94 -11.07
C GLN A 2 -5.59 -16.71 -11.34
N ASP A 3 -4.65 -16.39 -10.46
CA ASP A 3 -3.69 -15.30 -10.62
C ASP A 3 -2.86 -15.41 -11.89
N HIS A 4 -2.44 -16.64 -12.27
CA HIS A 4 -1.70 -16.89 -13.51
C HIS A 4 -2.56 -16.71 -14.76
N GLN A 5 -3.87 -16.97 -14.68
CA GLN A 5 -4.78 -16.74 -15.79
C GLN A 5 -5.09 -15.24 -16.00
N VAL A 6 -5.18 -14.50 -14.89
CA VAL A 6 -5.49 -13.07 -14.89
C VAL A 6 -4.24 -12.21 -15.16
N PHE A 7 -3.12 -12.55 -14.54
CA PHE A 7 -1.87 -11.80 -14.56
C PHE A 7 -0.72 -12.53 -15.29
N GLY A 8 -1.03 -13.44 -16.23
CA GLY A 8 -0.04 -14.11 -17.07
C GLY A 8 0.56 -13.22 -18.17
N ASP A 9 -0.06 -12.08 -18.42
CA ASP A 9 0.38 -11.07 -19.40
C ASP A 9 -0.07 -9.66 -18.99
N GLY A 10 0.21 -8.68 -19.82
CA GLY A 10 -0.15 -7.28 -19.61
C GLY A 10 0.87 -6.51 -18.78
N VAL A 11 0.54 -5.26 -18.47
CA VAL A 11 1.44 -4.33 -17.76
C VAL A 11 0.92 -4.06 -16.36
N ALA A 12 1.83 -4.19 -15.38
CA ALA A 12 1.59 -3.78 -14.00
C ALA A 12 2.47 -2.58 -13.64
N VAL A 13 1.87 -1.59 -12.97
CA VAL A 13 2.60 -0.46 -12.37
C VAL A 13 2.51 -0.58 -10.87
N VAL A 14 3.66 -0.62 -10.16
CA VAL A 14 3.71 -0.75 -8.71
C VAL A 14 4.48 0.42 -8.11
N THR A 15 3.83 1.26 -7.30
CA THR A 15 4.48 2.40 -6.66
C THR A 15 5.14 2.01 -5.33
N GLY A 16 6.29 2.62 -5.00
CA GLY A 16 7.08 2.24 -3.84
C GLY A 16 7.56 0.79 -3.90
N ALA A 17 7.86 0.31 -5.12
CA ALA A 17 8.21 -1.08 -5.38
C ALA A 17 9.68 -1.43 -5.10
N GLY A 18 10.49 -0.47 -4.66
CA GLY A 18 11.89 -0.69 -4.33
C GLY A 18 12.13 -1.44 -3.00
N ALA A 19 11.11 -1.62 -2.16
CA ALA A 19 11.22 -2.30 -0.87
C ALA A 19 9.87 -2.88 -0.40
N GLY A 20 9.93 -3.68 0.65
CA GLY A 20 8.77 -4.16 1.40
C GLY A 20 7.70 -4.83 0.54
N ILE A 21 6.44 -4.54 0.82
CA ILE A 21 5.28 -5.16 0.15
C ILE A 21 5.29 -4.87 -1.35
N GLY A 22 5.59 -3.64 -1.75
CA GLY A 22 5.66 -3.27 -3.17
C GLY A 22 6.66 -4.09 -3.95
N SER A 23 7.85 -4.34 -3.39
CA SER A 23 8.87 -5.18 -4.03
C SER A 23 8.45 -6.64 -4.13
N GLY A 24 7.79 -7.17 -3.10
CA GLY A 24 7.26 -8.54 -3.12
C GLY A 24 6.14 -8.71 -4.14
N ILE A 25 5.20 -7.76 -4.24
CA ILE A 25 4.15 -7.75 -5.27
C ILE A 25 4.78 -7.67 -6.67
N ALA A 26 5.75 -6.75 -6.88
CA ALA A 26 6.43 -6.60 -8.17
C ALA A 26 7.10 -7.91 -8.62
N ARG A 27 7.84 -8.57 -7.71
CA ARG A 27 8.45 -9.88 -8.01
C ARG A 27 7.40 -10.93 -8.37
N ARG A 28 6.32 -11.03 -7.58
CA ARG A 28 5.26 -12.00 -7.85
C ARG A 28 4.62 -11.77 -9.22
N LEU A 29 4.32 -10.54 -9.59
CA LEU A 29 3.73 -10.20 -10.89
C LEU A 29 4.70 -10.52 -12.05
N GLY A 30 6.00 -10.27 -11.87
CA GLY A 30 7.02 -10.70 -12.84
C GLY A 30 7.12 -12.22 -13.00
N GLU A 31 6.98 -12.98 -11.93
CA GLU A 31 6.93 -14.47 -11.96
C GLU A 31 5.68 -14.99 -12.68
N LEU A 32 4.58 -14.26 -12.62
CA LEU A 32 3.33 -14.62 -13.33
C LEU A 32 3.41 -14.35 -14.84
N GLY A 33 4.31 -13.45 -15.30
CA GLY A 33 4.51 -13.14 -16.71
C GLY A 33 4.15 -11.70 -17.10
N MET A 34 3.74 -10.85 -16.15
CA MET A 34 3.50 -9.43 -16.45
C MET A 34 4.79 -8.66 -16.76
N HIS A 35 4.67 -7.63 -17.58
CA HIS A 35 5.69 -6.58 -17.63
C HIS A 35 5.49 -5.62 -16.44
N VAL A 36 6.48 -5.53 -15.54
CA VAL A 36 6.36 -4.77 -14.30
C VAL A 36 7.11 -3.46 -14.37
N VAL A 37 6.40 -2.34 -14.26
CA VAL A 37 6.97 -1.01 -14.06
C VAL A 37 7.20 -0.82 -12.57
N VAL A 38 8.45 -0.99 -12.15
CA VAL A 38 8.91 -0.89 -10.76
C VAL A 38 9.21 0.57 -10.47
N THR A 39 8.36 1.26 -9.69
CA THR A 39 8.59 2.66 -9.37
C THR A 39 8.97 2.87 -7.91
N ASP A 40 9.96 3.70 -7.66
CA ASP A 40 10.39 4.12 -6.33
C ASP A 40 11.03 5.51 -6.40
N ILE A 41 11.08 6.24 -5.31
CA ILE A 41 11.82 7.50 -5.22
C ILE A 41 13.35 7.27 -5.28
N SER A 42 13.80 6.08 -4.92
CA SER A 42 15.20 5.66 -4.96
C SER A 42 15.50 4.87 -6.23
N VAL A 43 16.35 5.44 -7.09
CA VAL A 43 16.86 4.80 -8.32
C VAL A 43 17.41 3.40 -8.01
N SER A 44 18.31 3.31 -7.03
CA SER A 44 19.03 2.07 -6.73
C SER A 44 18.10 0.97 -6.21
N ARG A 45 17.04 1.32 -5.45
CA ARG A 45 16.04 0.35 -4.99
C ARG A 45 15.18 -0.15 -6.14
N ALA A 46 14.72 0.75 -7.02
CA ALA A 46 13.93 0.38 -8.18
C ALA A 46 14.71 -0.53 -9.14
N GLU A 47 15.97 -0.16 -9.46
CA GLU A 47 16.85 -0.95 -10.32
C GLU A 47 17.15 -2.32 -9.75
N LYS A 48 17.38 -2.42 -8.42
CA LYS A 48 17.63 -3.71 -7.76
C LYS A 48 16.46 -4.68 -7.95
N VAL A 49 15.23 -4.24 -7.67
CA VAL A 49 14.04 -5.09 -7.81
C VAL A 49 13.80 -5.44 -9.29
N THR A 50 14.01 -4.49 -10.19
CA THR A 50 13.92 -4.74 -11.63
C THR A 50 14.90 -5.83 -12.08
N GLU A 51 16.14 -5.78 -11.61
CA GLU A 51 17.14 -6.79 -11.93
C GLU A 51 16.79 -8.16 -11.31
N GLU A 52 16.29 -8.19 -10.08
CA GLU A 52 15.81 -9.43 -9.45
C GLU A 52 14.71 -10.11 -10.27
N ILE A 53 13.79 -9.34 -10.87
CA ILE A 53 12.74 -9.87 -11.75
C ILE A 53 13.36 -10.40 -13.06
N ARG A 54 14.26 -9.66 -13.68
CA ARG A 54 14.89 -10.01 -14.97
C ARG A 54 15.75 -11.26 -14.86
N VAL A 55 16.53 -11.40 -13.78
CA VAL A 55 17.38 -12.57 -13.53
C VAL A 55 16.56 -13.85 -13.38
N LYS A 56 15.32 -13.73 -12.89
CA LYS A 56 14.37 -14.86 -12.83
C LYS A 56 13.62 -15.11 -14.15
N GLY A 57 13.95 -14.37 -15.22
CA GLY A 57 13.32 -14.53 -16.55
C GLY A 57 12.06 -13.70 -16.76
N GLY A 58 11.68 -12.84 -15.80
CA GLY A 58 10.55 -11.93 -15.93
C GLY A 58 10.90 -10.67 -16.72
N SER A 59 9.87 -9.85 -17.00
CA SER A 59 10.00 -8.57 -17.70
C SER A 59 9.72 -7.42 -16.75
N ALA A 60 10.64 -6.46 -16.65
CA ALA A 60 10.46 -5.30 -15.78
C ALA A 60 11.28 -4.08 -16.25
N GLN A 61 10.86 -2.89 -15.87
CA GLN A 61 11.61 -1.64 -16.01
C GLN A 61 11.54 -0.83 -14.72
N ALA A 62 12.64 -0.12 -14.40
CA ALA A 62 12.70 0.79 -13.28
C ALA A 62 12.30 2.20 -13.69
N GLN A 63 11.53 2.89 -12.85
CA GLN A 63 11.17 4.30 -13.02
C GLN A 63 11.30 5.03 -11.69
N VAL A 64 11.88 6.24 -11.73
CA VAL A 64 12.02 7.08 -10.52
C VAL A 64 10.85 8.03 -10.46
N VAL A 65 10.06 7.93 -9.39
CA VAL A 65 8.83 8.72 -9.23
C VAL A 65 8.62 9.08 -7.76
N ASP A 66 8.42 10.36 -7.51
CA ASP A 66 7.90 10.87 -6.26
C ASP A 66 6.37 10.95 -6.33
N VAL A 67 5.67 9.99 -5.69
CA VAL A 67 4.20 9.90 -5.72
C VAL A 67 3.50 11.10 -5.11
N SER A 68 4.20 11.89 -4.28
CA SER A 68 3.67 13.13 -3.72
C SER A 68 3.44 14.22 -4.77
N LYS A 69 4.03 14.05 -5.97
CA LYS A 69 3.96 14.99 -7.08
C LYS A 69 3.12 14.43 -8.22
N PHE A 70 1.91 14.98 -8.37
CA PHE A 70 1.00 14.53 -9.42
C PHE A 70 1.63 14.54 -10.83
N ALA A 71 2.40 15.57 -11.15
CA ALA A 71 3.02 15.71 -12.48
C ALA A 71 3.98 14.56 -12.83
N GLU A 72 4.69 14.00 -11.82
CA GLU A 72 5.60 12.87 -12.06
C GLU A 72 4.81 11.58 -12.34
N LEU A 73 3.68 11.35 -11.64
CA LEU A 73 2.81 10.20 -11.93
C LEU A 73 2.04 10.34 -13.24
N ASP A 74 1.62 11.57 -13.59
CA ASP A 74 0.95 11.85 -14.87
C ASP A 74 1.91 11.63 -16.05
N GLN A 75 3.16 12.07 -15.93
CA GLN A 75 4.20 11.79 -16.90
C GLN A 75 4.45 10.27 -17.04
N LEU A 76 4.61 9.58 -15.91
CA LEU A 76 4.77 8.12 -15.91
C LEU A 76 3.62 7.42 -16.62
N ALA A 77 2.37 7.81 -16.33
CA ALA A 77 1.20 7.22 -16.97
C ALA A 77 1.25 7.40 -18.48
N ASN A 78 1.55 8.62 -18.96
CA ASN A 78 1.66 8.88 -20.39
C ASN A 78 2.75 8.04 -21.05
N GLU A 79 3.94 7.94 -20.44
CA GLU A 79 5.06 7.13 -20.95
C GLU A 79 4.69 5.63 -21.00
N VAL A 80 4.05 5.09 -19.96
CA VAL A 80 3.65 3.68 -19.91
C VAL A 80 2.60 3.37 -20.98
N PHE A 81 1.58 4.23 -21.16
CA PHE A 81 0.58 4.03 -22.19
C PHE A 81 1.13 4.22 -23.60
N GLU A 82 2.08 5.12 -23.80
CA GLU A 82 2.77 5.29 -25.09
C GLU A 82 3.61 4.07 -25.46
N GLN A 83 4.32 3.48 -24.50
CA GLN A 83 5.19 2.34 -24.70
C GLN A 83 4.45 1.02 -24.83
N HIS A 84 3.41 0.81 -24.05
CA HIS A 84 2.76 -0.50 -23.88
C HIS A 84 1.30 -0.52 -24.32
N GLY A 85 0.66 0.65 -24.44
CA GLY A 85 -0.74 0.76 -24.87
C GLY A 85 -1.78 0.36 -23.82
N GLU A 86 -1.36 -0.16 -22.67
CA GLU A 86 -2.25 -0.61 -21.61
C GLU A 86 -1.61 -0.60 -20.22
N VAL A 87 -2.44 -0.54 -19.20
CA VAL A 87 -2.10 -0.91 -17.81
C VAL A 87 -3.21 -1.82 -17.31
N ARG A 88 -2.85 -3.07 -17.00
CA ARG A 88 -3.80 -4.06 -16.49
C ARG A 88 -3.94 -4.01 -14.98
N LEU A 89 -2.85 -3.72 -14.28
CA LEU A 89 -2.85 -3.60 -12.81
C LEU A 89 -2.08 -2.35 -12.36
N LEU A 90 -2.75 -1.47 -11.64
CA LEU A 90 -2.11 -0.37 -10.90
C LEU A 90 -2.11 -0.73 -9.41
N VAL A 91 -0.91 -0.74 -8.79
CA VAL A 91 -0.75 -0.94 -7.36
C VAL A 91 -0.24 0.36 -6.72
N ASN A 92 -1.12 1.08 -6.05
CA ASN A 92 -0.80 2.27 -5.27
C ASN A 92 -0.30 1.82 -3.88
N ASN A 93 1.00 1.50 -3.79
CA ASN A 93 1.59 0.93 -2.59
C ASN A 93 2.48 1.91 -1.82
N ALA A 94 3.09 2.89 -2.47
CA ALA A 94 4.01 3.82 -1.81
C ALA A 94 3.42 4.38 -0.50
N GLY A 95 4.20 4.31 0.57
CA GLY A 95 3.75 4.78 1.89
C GLY A 95 4.89 4.77 2.90
N ILE A 96 4.76 5.62 3.91
CA ILE A 96 5.70 5.75 5.02
C ILE A 96 4.98 5.63 6.36
N GLU A 97 5.72 5.18 7.37
CA GLU A 97 5.28 5.19 8.76
C GLU A 97 5.77 6.45 9.47
N THR A 98 4.90 7.04 10.29
CA THR A 98 5.25 8.20 11.11
C THR A 98 4.76 7.98 12.54
N LEU A 99 5.71 7.95 13.46
CA LEU A 99 5.50 7.71 14.87
C LEU A 99 5.75 8.96 15.71
N GLY A 100 4.96 9.15 16.75
CA GLY A 100 5.08 10.23 17.72
C GLY A 100 3.72 10.71 18.22
N LEU A 101 3.70 11.40 19.36
CA LEU A 101 2.49 12.12 19.74
C LEU A 101 2.23 13.25 18.75
N THR A 102 0.98 13.50 18.45
CA THR A 102 0.58 14.43 17.39
C THR A 102 1.28 15.80 17.43
N TRP A 103 1.52 16.31 18.63
CA TRP A 103 2.17 17.61 18.86
C TRP A 103 3.69 17.57 18.89
N GLU A 104 4.30 16.38 18.84
CA GLU A 104 5.75 16.17 18.82
C GLU A 104 6.29 15.92 17.41
N ILE A 105 5.42 15.50 16.48
CA ILE A 105 5.81 15.20 15.11
C ILE A 105 6.07 16.52 14.36
N PRO A 106 7.26 16.71 13.75
CA PRO A 106 7.55 17.88 12.93
C PRO A 106 6.54 18.06 11.79
N ALA A 107 6.20 19.32 11.47
CA ALA A 107 5.22 19.64 10.42
C ALA A 107 5.58 19.01 9.07
N GLU A 108 6.85 19.05 8.70
CA GLU A 108 7.37 18.49 7.44
C GLU A 108 7.13 16.97 7.38
N ARG A 109 7.21 16.28 8.52
CA ARG A 109 6.95 14.84 8.59
C ARG A 109 5.46 14.53 8.47
N TRP A 110 4.59 15.38 9.05
CA TRP A 110 3.15 15.32 8.84
C TRP A 110 2.79 15.48 7.37
N GLU A 111 3.29 16.54 6.74
CA GLU A 111 3.05 16.82 5.32
C GLU A 111 3.54 15.67 4.44
N ALA A 112 4.74 15.17 4.69
CA ALA A 112 5.26 14.02 3.95
C ALA A 112 4.34 12.79 4.07
N THR A 113 3.83 12.51 5.29
CA THR A 113 2.92 11.38 5.51
C THR A 113 1.63 11.53 4.71
N LEU A 114 0.99 12.71 4.73
CA LEU A 114 -0.24 12.96 3.99
C LEU A 114 0.00 12.95 2.48
N ASN A 115 1.07 13.60 2.03
CA ASN A 115 1.39 13.70 0.61
C ASN A 115 1.75 12.35 -0.02
N ILE A 116 2.44 11.47 0.72
CA ILE A 116 2.80 10.16 0.20
C ILE A 116 1.64 9.18 0.37
N ASN A 117 1.10 9.03 1.59
CA ASN A 117 0.16 7.95 1.90
C ASN A 117 -1.26 8.21 1.36
N ILE A 118 -1.69 9.47 1.26
CA ILE A 118 -3.03 9.83 0.77
C ILE A 118 -2.95 10.37 -0.65
N HIS A 119 -2.25 11.49 -0.85
CA HIS A 119 -2.19 12.11 -2.17
C HIS A 119 -1.53 11.20 -3.19
N GLY A 120 -0.50 10.41 -2.82
CA GLY A 120 0.14 9.45 -3.72
C GLY A 120 -0.85 8.43 -4.30
N VAL A 121 -1.77 7.90 -3.49
CA VAL A 121 -2.84 6.99 -3.95
C VAL A 121 -3.82 7.70 -4.88
N VAL A 122 -4.27 8.90 -4.50
CA VAL A 122 -5.18 9.71 -5.31
C VAL A 122 -4.52 10.13 -6.63
N HIS A 123 -3.25 10.52 -6.60
CA HIS A 123 -2.47 10.88 -7.79
C HIS A 123 -2.32 9.69 -8.74
N GLY A 124 -2.02 8.50 -8.21
CA GLY A 124 -1.94 7.28 -9.01
C GLY A 124 -3.27 7.00 -9.74
N ALA A 125 -4.38 6.99 -9.01
CA ALA A 125 -5.69 6.81 -9.63
C ALA A 125 -5.98 7.89 -10.70
N ARG A 126 -5.77 9.17 -10.39
CA ARG A 126 -6.02 10.27 -11.32
C ARG A 126 -5.14 10.25 -12.57
N ALA A 127 -3.90 9.82 -12.46
CA ALA A 127 -2.97 9.75 -13.59
C ALA A 127 -3.29 8.58 -14.53
N PHE A 128 -3.63 7.42 -14.01
CA PHE A 128 -3.78 6.20 -14.80
C PHE A 128 -5.22 5.94 -15.27
N LEU A 129 -6.24 6.25 -14.44
CA LEU A 129 -7.65 5.94 -14.74
C LEU A 129 -8.17 6.50 -16.08
N PRO A 130 -7.85 7.75 -16.48
CA PRO A 130 -8.39 8.26 -17.75
C PRO A 130 -8.02 7.39 -18.95
N ASN A 131 -6.78 6.90 -19.00
CA ASN A 131 -6.32 6.03 -20.07
C ASN A 131 -6.82 4.58 -19.92
N ILE A 132 -6.92 4.06 -18.69
CA ILE A 132 -7.52 2.74 -18.43
C ILE A 132 -8.99 2.73 -18.87
N LEU A 133 -9.77 3.73 -18.48
CA LEU A 133 -11.18 3.88 -18.90
C LEU A 133 -11.33 3.99 -20.41
N LYS A 134 -10.47 4.77 -21.05
CA LYS A 134 -10.47 4.92 -22.51
C LYS A 134 -10.17 3.61 -23.23
N SER A 135 -9.37 2.73 -22.65
CA SER A 135 -9.08 1.42 -23.24
C SER A 135 -10.29 0.49 -23.28
N GLY A 136 -11.23 0.65 -22.35
CA GLY A 136 -12.39 -0.25 -22.19
C GLY A 136 -12.04 -1.68 -21.80
N LYS A 137 -10.77 -1.95 -21.52
CA LYS A 137 -10.30 -3.28 -21.10
C LYS A 137 -10.50 -3.49 -19.60
N GLU A 138 -10.61 -4.76 -19.21
CA GLU A 138 -10.63 -5.14 -17.80
C GLU A 138 -9.30 -4.80 -17.14
N ALA A 139 -9.37 -4.16 -15.97
CA ALA A 139 -8.20 -3.73 -15.20
C ALA A 139 -8.45 -3.78 -13.69
N TRP A 140 -7.35 -3.72 -12.93
CA TRP A 140 -7.38 -3.73 -11.46
C TRP A 140 -6.65 -2.53 -10.90
N ILE A 141 -7.20 -1.95 -9.83
CA ILE A 141 -6.57 -0.89 -9.04
C ILE A 141 -6.51 -1.36 -7.60
N ALA A 142 -5.30 -1.62 -7.12
CA ALA A 142 -5.05 -2.06 -5.75
C ALA A 142 -4.45 -0.92 -4.93
N ASN A 143 -5.19 -0.45 -3.92
CA ASN A 143 -4.76 0.61 -3.02
C ASN A 143 -4.29 0.00 -1.69
N LEU A 144 -3.03 0.25 -1.31
CA LEU A 144 -2.47 -0.27 -0.05
C LEU A 144 -2.98 0.54 1.14
N ALA A 145 -4.10 0.10 1.71
CA ALA A 145 -4.56 0.53 3.03
C ALA A 145 -3.74 -0.19 4.14
N SER A 146 -4.37 -0.75 5.12
CA SER A 146 -3.80 -1.52 6.22
C SER A 146 -4.93 -2.04 7.10
N ILE A 147 -4.71 -3.08 7.88
CA ILE A 147 -5.59 -3.39 9.03
C ILE A 147 -5.71 -2.20 9.99
N GLY A 148 -4.72 -1.29 10.01
CA GLY A 148 -4.76 -0.02 10.72
C GLY A 148 -5.88 0.93 10.27
N ALA A 149 -6.51 0.69 9.11
CA ALA A 149 -7.68 1.45 8.66
C ALA A 149 -8.93 1.25 9.56
N PHE A 150 -8.93 0.24 10.42
CA PHE A 150 -10.03 -0.04 11.36
C PHE A 150 -9.64 0.20 12.83
N ALA A 151 -8.39 0.60 13.09
CA ALA A 151 -7.86 0.79 14.43
C ALA A 151 -7.62 2.27 14.76
N ALA A 152 -7.43 2.55 16.03
CA ALA A 152 -6.88 3.83 16.51
C ALA A 152 -5.74 3.51 17.48
N MET A 153 -4.54 3.98 17.16
CA MET A 153 -3.34 3.72 17.95
C MET A 153 -2.67 5.05 18.31
N PRO A 154 -2.48 5.34 19.60
CA PRO A 154 -1.66 6.48 20.01
C PRO A 154 -0.27 6.40 19.38
N THR A 155 0.34 7.53 19.13
CA THR A 155 1.63 7.69 18.43
C THR A 155 1.64 7.31 16.94
N GLN A 156 0.54 6.80 16.40
CA GLN A 156 0.38 6.49 14.95
C GLN A 156 -0.73 7.30 14.30
N ALA A 157 -1.09 8.47 14.85
CA ALA A 157 -2.22 9.25 14.35
C ALA A 157 -2.13 9.56 12.86
N GLY A 158 -0.97 10.02 12.38
CA GLY A 158 -0.77 10.34 10.95
C GLY A 158 -0.91 9.13 10.04
N TYR A 159 -0.28 8.03 10.41
CA TYR A 159 -0.37 6.78 9.64
C TYR A 159 -1.81 6.23 9.64
N THR A 160 -2.39 6.06 10.83
CA THR A 160 -3.74 5.52 10.99
C THR A 160 -4.78 6.35 10.22
N MET A 161 -4.73 7.68 10.36
CA MET A 161 -5.58 8.60 9.60
C MET A 161 -5.40 8.42 8.09
N SER A 162 -4.16 8.28 7.62
CA SER A 162 -3.90 8.08 6.19
C SER A 162 -4.50 6.78 5.66
N LYS A 163 -4.45 5.70 6.46
CA LYS A 163 -4.99 4.40 6.05
C LYS A 163 -6.52 4.34 6.08
N HIS A 164 -7.16 5.05 7.02
CA HIS A 164 -8.61 5.29 6.97
C HIS A 164 -9.02 6.10 5.72
N ALA A 165 -8.23 7.11 5.34
CA ALA A 165 -8.50 7.90 4.14
C ALA A 165 -8.38 7.07 2.86
N VAL A 166 -7.36 6.20 2.75
CA VAL A 166 -7.19 5.30 1.60
C VAL A 166 -8.34 4.29 1.51
N GLU A 167 -8.81 3.79 2.65
CA GLU A 167 -9.96 2.90 2.70
C GLU A 167 -11.21 3.58 2.15
N SER A 168 -11.57 4.73 2.73
CA SER A 168 -12.74 5.49 2.27
C SER A 168 -12.63 5.92 0.81
N PHE A 169 -11.43 6.30 0.34
CA PHE A 169 -11.19 6.60 -1.07
C PHE A 169 -11.44 5.38 -1.96
N SER A 170 -11.00 4.18 -1.54
CA SER A 170 -11.20 2.96 -2.31
C SER A 170 -12.67 2.57 -2.43
N GLU A 171 -13.44 2.73 -1.34
CA GLU A 171 -14.89 2.53 -1.36
C GLU A 171 -15.60 3.48 -2.35
N CYS A 172 -15.28 4.78 -2.27
CA CYS A 172 -15.85 5.77 -3.17
C CYS A 172 -15.47 5.49 -4.63
N LEU A 173 -14.19 5.20 -4.89
CA LEU A 173 -13.70 4.90 -6.24
C LEU A 173 -14.39 3.66 -6.85
N HIS A 174 -14.61 2.63 -6.04
CA HIS A 174 -15.36 1.43 -6.48
C HIS A 174 -16.77 1.82 -6.94
N LEU A 175 -17.49 2.60 -6.14
CA LEU A 175 -18.85 3.06 -6.48
C LEU A 175 -18.87 3.98 -7.71
N GLU A 176 -17.88 4.86 -7.87
CA GLU A 176 -17.76 5.72 -9.06
C GLU A 176 -17.55 4.91 -10.33
N LEU A 177 -16.71 3.87 -10.29
CA LEU A 177 -16.46 3.00 -11.44
C LEU A 177 -17.67 2.10 -11.76
N GLU A 178 -18.37 1.62 -10.75
CA GLU A 178 -19.66 0.93 -10.93
C GLU A 178 -20.72 1.84 -11.58
N LEU A 179 -20.82 3.09 -11.12
CA LEU A 179 -21.74 4.09 -11.65
C LEU A 179 -21.57 4.31 -13.16
N VAL A 180 -20.34 4.27 -13.66
CA VAL A 180 -20.04 4.44 -15.10
C VAL A 180 -19.96 3.12 -15.86
N GLY A 181 -20.17 1.98 -15.19
CA GLY A 181 -20.14 0.65 -15.80
C GLY A 181 -18.77 0.23 -16.34
N ALA A 182 -17.69 0.72 -15.72
CA ALA A 182 -16.34 0.41 -16.14
C ALA A 182 -15.94 -1.01 -15.70
N PRO A 183 -15.27 -1.81 -16.54
CA PRO A 183 -14.78 -3.14 -16.18
C PRO A 183 -13.47 -3.04 -15.36
N ILE A 184 -13.49 -2.30 -14.26
CA ILE A 184 -12.32 -2.03 -13.42
C ILE A 184 -12.62 -2.46 -12.00
N HIS A 185 -11.79 -3.38 -11.49
CA HIS A 185 -11.87 -3.87 -10.12
C HIS A 185 -11.03 -2.98 -9.19
N VAL A 186 -11.65 -2.45 -8.16
CA VAL A 186 -10.94 -1.75 -7.08
C VAL A 186 -10.74 -2.71 -5.92
N CYS A 187 -9.49 -2.79 -5.43
CA CYS A 187 -9.11 -3.61 -4.31
C CYS A 187 -8.54 -2.74 -3.19
N SER A 188 -9.14 -2.78 -2.01
CA SER A 188 -8.54 -2.24 -0.80
C SER A 188 -7.70 -3.31 -0.15
N VAL A 189 -6.37 -3.10 -0.15
CA VAL A 189 -5.42 -4.08 0.37
C VAL A 189 -5.12 -3.78 1.84
N LEU A 190 -5.41 -4.76 2.69
CA LEU A 190 -5.33 -4.71 4.14
C LEU A 190 -4.20 -5.63 4.66
N PRO A 191 -2.93 -5.26 4.48
CA PRO A 191 -1.86 -6.03 5.08
C PRO A 191 -1.97 -5.95 6.60
N GLY A 192 -1.81 -7.10 7.23
CA GLY A 192 -1.52 -7.17 8.65
C GLY A 192 -0.02 -7.02 8.89
N MET A 193 0.51 -7.76 9.86
CA MET A 193 1.92 -7.71 10.19
C MET A 193 2.71 -8.61 9.22
N LEU A 194 3.48 -8.00 8.32
CA LEU A 194 4.42 -8.67 7.41
C LEU A 194 5.85 -8.27 7.75
N LYS A 195 6.79 -9.18 7.57
CA LYS A 195 8.24 -8.91 7.77
C LYS A 195 8.76 -7.96 6.68
N THR A 196 8.71 -6.66 6.97
CA THR A 196 9.20 -5.58 6.11
C THR A 196 10.12 -4.66 6.89
N SER A 197 10.82 -3.78 6.19
CA SER A 197 11.72 -2.77 6.78
C SER A 197 11.00 -1.47 7.20
N ILE A 198 9.66 -1.43 7.21
CA ILE A 198 8.90 -0.18 7.46
C ILE A 198 9.22 0.48 8.82
N PHE A 199 9.65 -0.30 9.81
CA PHE A 199 10.09 0.18 11.12
C PHE A 199 11.62 0.19 11.29
N GLU A 200 12.40 -0.12 10.25
CA GLU A 200 13.85 -0.11 10.30
C GLU A 200 14.44 1.27 10.03
N GLU A 201 13.78 2.07 9.19
CA GLU A 201 14.20 3.44 8.95
C GLU A 201 13.95 4.30 10.20
N GLU A 202 14.98 4.95 10.69
CA GLU A 202 14.87 5.90 11.80
C GLU A 202 13.95 7.06 11.41
N GLY A 203 13.19 7.58 12.41
CA GLY A 203 12.24 8.68 12.19
C GLY A 203 12.90 10.03 11.88
N GLY A 204 14.22 10.03 11.69
CA GLY A 204 15.03 11.21 11.41
C GLY A 204 15.55 11.91 12.67
N ALA A 205 16.37 12.94 12.45
CA ALA A 205 16.87 13.76 13.56
C ALA A 205 15.70 14.43 14.29
N GLY A 206 15.63 14.19 15.62
CA GLY A 206 14.56 14.74 16.47
C GLY A 206 13.37 13.81 16.71
N GLU A 207 13.42 12.54 16.31
CA GLU A 207 12.38 11.57 16.66
C GLU A 207 12.21 11.48 18.19
N PRO A 208 10.99 11.65 18.74
CA PRO A 208 10.74 11.57 20.17
C PRO A 208 11.08 10.20 20.78
N ASP A 209 11.48 10.17 22.05
CA ASP A 209 11.84 8.92 22.73
C ASP A 209 10.71 7.89 22.73
N GLY A 210 9.46 8.33 22.91
CA GLY A 210 8.28 7.46 22.84
C GLY A 210 8.12 6.82 21.46
N ALA A 211 8.38 7.57 20.41
CA ALA A 211 8.34 7.06 19.03
C ALA A 211 9.44 6.02 18.78
N ARG A 212 10.66 6.27 19.27
CA ARG A 212 11.78 5.31 19.19
C ARG A 212 11.47 3.99 19.91
N ARG A 213 10.91 4.05 21.13
CA ARG A 213 10.49 2.85 21.86
C ARG A 213 9.42 2.08 21.11
N HIS A 214 8.38 2.76 20.65
CA HIS A 214 7.31 2.14 19.85
C HIS A 214 7.87 1.47 18.59
N ARG A 215 8.73 2.15 17.84
CA ARG A 215 9.40 1.61 16.64
C ARG A 215 10.19 0.34 16.96
N ALA A 216 11.01 0.37 18.01
CA ALA A 216 11.81 -0.78 18.43
C ALA A 216 10.90 -1.97 18.79
N LYS A 217 9.79 -1.72 19.50
CA LYS A 217 8.83 -2.76 19.87
C LYS A 217 8.11 -3.34 18.65
N MET A 218 7.68 -2.50 17.71
CA MET A 218 7.05 -2.95 16.47
C MET A 218 8.02 -3.79 15.62
N ARG A 219 9.29 -3.42 15.56
CA ARG A 219 10.34 -4.19 14.88
C ARG A 219 10.50 -5.58 15.50
N GLU A 220 10.56 -5.67 16.84
CA GLU A 220 10.60 -6.96 17.55
C GLU A 220 9.37 -7.81 17.24
N LEU A 221 8.18 -7.24 17.34
CA LEU A 221 6.92 -7.94 17.08
C LEU A 221 6.83 -8.43 15.61
N MET A 222 7.24 -7.60 14.65
CA MET A 222 7.27 -8.00 13.25
C MET A 222 8.28 -9.12 12.98
N ALA A 223 9.46 -9.06 13.57
CA ALA A 223 10.46 -10.11 13.43
C ALA A 223 9.94 -11.46 13.98
N LYS A 224 9.23 -11.42 15.10
CA LYS A 224 8.75 -12.61 15.82
C LYS A 224 7.44 -13.17 15.25
N HIS A 225 6.49 -12.32 14.91
CA HIS A 225 5.10 -12.68 14.58
C HIS A 225 4.67 -12.29 13.18
N GLY A 226 5.49 -11.51 12.45
CA GLY A 226 5.19 -11.10 11.09
C GLY A 226 5.14 -12.31 10.15
N MET A 227 4.15 -12.29 9.26
CA MET A 227 4.08 -13.23 8.14
C MET A 227 5.30 -13.02 7.23
N ASP A 228 5.76 -14.08 6.59
CA ASP A 228 6.76 -14.00 5.53
C ASP A 228 6.29 -13.05 4.43
N LEU A 229 7.20 -12.24 3.90
CA LEU A 229 6.87 -11.21 2.93
C LEU A 229 6.36 -11.80 1.61
N ASP A 230 7.05 -12.82 1.09
CA ASP A 230 6.70 -13.42 -0.21
C ASP A 230 5.37 -14.17 -0.12
N GLU A 231 5.11 -14.85 1.00
CA GLU A 231 3.81 -15.47 1.27
C GLU A 231 2.69 -14.43 1.36
N GLY A 232 2.92 -13.32 2.09
CA GLY A 232 1.93 -12.24 2.19
C GLY A 232 1.63 -11.60 0.83
N CYS A 233 2.66 -11.34 0.02
CA CYS A 233 2.51 -10.77 -1.32
C CYS A 233 1.82 -11.74 -2.29
N ARG A 234 2.10 -13.05 -2.20
CA ARG A 234 1.38 -14.08 -2.95
C ARG A 234 -0.12 -14.03 -2.64
N ARG A 235 -0.51 -14.01 -1.37
CA ARG A 235 -1.92 -13.91 -0.94
C ARG A 235 -2.60 -12.64 -1.45
N ILE A 236 -1.87 -11.52 -1.44
CA ILE A 236 -2.38 -10.25 -1.96
C ILE A 236 -2.70 -10.38 -3.46
N VAL A 237 -1.74 -10.85 -4.26
CA VAL A 237 -1.89 -10.95 -5.72
C VAL A 237 -2.99 -11.95 -6.10
N GLU A 238 -3.09 -13.08 -5.41
CA GLU A 238 -4.16 -14.08 -5.63
C GLU A 238 -5.55 -13.47 -5.41
N GLN A 239 -5.76 -12.75 -4.30
CA GLN A 239 -7.05 -12.13 -4.00
C GLN A 239 -7.39 -10.95 -4.94
N ILE A 240 -6.37 -10.18 -5.39
CA ILE A 240 -6.58 -9.15 -6.43
C ILE A 240 -7.05 -9.81 -7.72
N ALA A 241 -6.45 -10.92 -8.14
CA ALA A 241 -6.84 -11.65 -9.34
C ALA A 241 -8.27 -12.22 -9.26
N GLU A 242 -8.75 -12.52 -8.06
CA GLU A 242 -10.14 -12.91 -7.81
C GLU A 242 -11.14 -11.76 -7.91
N GLY A 243 -10.65 -10.51 -8.02
CA GLY A 243 -11.48 -9.31 -8.05
C GLY A 243 -12.07 -8.93 -6.69
N ASN A 244 -11.49 -9.43 -5.59
CA ASN A 244 -11.95 -9.13 -4.24
C ASN A 244 -11.75 -7.65 -3.91
N PHE A 245 -12.79 -6.96 -3.43
CA PHE A 245 -12.63 -5.60 -2.92
C PHE A 245 -11.76 -5.58 -1.66
N TRP A 246 -12.03 -6.47 -0.71
CA TRP A 246 -11.25 -6.64 0.52
C TRP A 246 -10.15 -7.68 0.33
N VAL A 247 -8.90 -7.24 0.30
CA VAL A 247 -7.72 -8.09 0.14
C VAL A 247 -6.95 -8.13 1.46
N SER A 248 -7.03 -9.24 2.20
CA SER A 248 -6.40 -9.36 3.51
C SER A 248 -5.36 -10.47 3.56
N THR A 249 -4.18 -10.17 4.11
CA THR A 249 -3.14 -11.19 4.36
C THR A 249 -3.44 -12.06 5.58
N GLN A 250 -4.23 -11.53 6.54
CA GLN A 250 -4.58 -12.17 7.81
C GLN A 250 -6.08 -11.95 8.09
N PRO A 251 -6.97 -12.67 7.38
CA PRO A 251 -8.41 -12.40 7.38
C PRO A 251 -9.06 -12.50 8.77
N GLU A 252 -8.62 -13.41 9.62
CA GLU A 252 -9.14 -13.54 10.98
C GLU A 252 -8.84 -12.29 11.84
N MET A 253 -7.61 -11.78 11.75
CA MET A 253 -7.21 -10.54 12.44
C MET A 253 -7.99 -9.34 11.91
N THR A 254 -8.15 -9.25 10.60
CA THR A 254 -8.94 -8.19 9.95
C THR A 254 -10.39 -8.22 10.43
N ALA A 255 -11.02 -9.38 10.44
CA ALA A 255 -12.40 -9.55 10.93
C ALA A 255 -12.56 -9.11 12.40
N GLN A 256 -11.64 -9.49 13.27
CA GLN A 256 -11.64 -9.08 14.69
C GLN A 256 -11.54 -7.55 14.84
N LEU A 257 -10.69 -6.89 14.06
CA LEU A 257 -10.54 -5.44 14.11
C LEU A 257 -11.77 -4.71 13.58
N ILE A 258 -12.39 -5.23 12.52
CA ILE A 258 -13.65 -4.69 11.98
C ILE A 258 -14.76 -4.83 13.03
N GLU A 259 -14.89 -5.99 13.65
CA GLU A 259 -15.90 -6.24 14.67
C GLU A 259 -15.75 -5.32 15.88
N ALA A 260 -14.52 -5.17 16.38
CA ALA A 260 -14.21 -4.22 17.44
C ALA A 260 -14.52 -2.77 17.05
N ARG A 261 -14.25 -2.39 15.79
CA ARG A 261 -14.59 -1.06 15.26
C ARG A 261 -16.09 -0.84 15.19
N VAL A 262 -16.84 -1.82 14.73
CA VAL A 262 -18.34 -1.77 14.67
C VAL A 262 -18.92 -1.61 16.07
N GLU A 263 -18.45 -2.37 17.05
CA GLU A 263 -18.89 -2.28 18.44
C GLU A 263 -18.57 -0.89 19.03
N PHE A 264 -17.35 -0.41 18.84
CA PHE A 264 -16.96 0.95 19.25
C PHE A 264 -17.89 2.02 18.67
N LEU A 265 -18.16 1.99 17.36
CA LEU A 265 -19.03 2.97 16.70
C LEU A 265 -20.48 2.90 17.22
N ARG A 266 -21.01 1.69 17.43
CA ARG A 266 -22.35 1.48 18.00
C ARG A 266 -22.47 2.01 19.42
N SER A 267 -21.39 1.92 20.21
CA SER A 267 -21.39 2.38 21.59
C SER A 267 -21.56 3.88 21.74
N GLN A 268 -21.14 4.66 20.73
CA GLN A 268 -21.09 6.14 20.75
C GLN A 268 -20.31 6.71 21.95
N LEU A 269 -19.48 5.88 22.59
CA LEU A 269 -18.63 6.27 23.70
C LEU A 269 -17.28 6.79 23.18
N PRO A 270 -16.58 7.63 23.95
CA PRO A 270 -15.22 8.03 23.59
C PRO A 270 -14.26 6.81 23.58
N PRO A 271 -13.21 6.83 22.73
CA PRO A 271 -12.22 5.77 22.72
C PRO A 271 -11.49 5.69 24.06
N LYS A 272 -11.17 4.46 24.49
CA LYS A 272 -10.40 4.22 25.72
C LYS A 272 -9.04 3.68 25.38
N LEU A 273 -8.02 4.19 26.08
CA LEU A 273 -6.66 3.69 25.95
C LEU A 273 -6.58 2.24 26.50
N GLY A 274 -6.37 1.28 25.59
CA GLY A 274 -6.21 -0.12 25.94
C GLY A 274 -4.87 -0.42 26.61
N GLU A 275 -4.80 -1.51 27.38
CA GLU A 275 -3.59 -1.95 28.09
C GLU A 275 -2.44 -2.24 27.12
N GLN A 276 -2.72 -2.89 25.99
CA GLN A 276 -1.71 -3.18 24.97
C GLN A 276 -1.07 -1.90 24.39
N ALA A 277 -1.88 -0.86 24.17
CA ALA A 277 -1.35 0.42 23.70
C ALA A 277 -0.48 1.11 24.77
N ARG A 278 -0.81 0.96 26.07
CA ARG A 278 0.04 1.46 27.16
C ARG A 278 1.40 0.77 27.17
N GLN A 279 1.41 -0.56 27.10
CA GLN A 279 2.63 -1.36 27.09
C GLN A 279 3.54 -1.08 25.89
N LEU A 280 2.96 -0.75 24.71
CA LEU A 280 3.74 -0.39 23.53
C LEU A 280 4.43 0.98 23.63
N ILE A 281 3.89 1.90 24.43
CA ILE A 281 4.31 3.31 24.43
C ILE A 281 5.01 3.69 25.72
N CYS A 282 4.61 3.14 26.87
CA CYS A 282 5.04 3.58 28.20
C CYS A 282 6.06 2.66 28.86
N ASP A 283 6.13 1.39 28.50
CA ASP A 283 7.08 0.39 29.00
C ASP A 283 8.25 0.18 28.03
#